data_3c54fbad683d3326ccd10b21f0e7b3c8
#
_entry.id   3c54fbad683d3326ccd10b21f0e7b3c8
#
_cell.length_a   1.000
_cell.length_b   1.000
_cell.length_c   1.000
_cell.angle_alpha   90.00
_cell.angle_beta   90.00
_cell.angle_gamma   90.00
#
_symmetry.space_group_name_H-M   'P 1'
#
loop_
_entity.id
_entity.type
_entity.pdbx_description
1 polymer ?
#
loop_
_entity_poly.entity_id
_entity_poly.type
_entity_poly.pdbx_seq_one_letter_code
_entity_poly.pdbx_strand_id
1 'polypeptide(L)'
;MVLLGVYHGLNPGMGWLFAVALGMQDRKRTAVYSALIPIALGHFISVGVVVFAGAVLNRLLPINDVKWIVAGILIGFGLFRLIRSRHPRWVGMRVGFWDLSAWSFLMASAHGSGFMLLPVLLTMPATPDAHAQHLRHLLSSGSSAQYAAGVTIHTLAYFATTGILALLVYEKVGLAFLRSTWVNLDLVWALALILTGVIALLV
;
A
#
# COMPACT_ATOMS: atom_id res chain seq x y z
N MET A 1 -8.58 3.82 -6.55
CA MET A 1 -8.01 3.92 -5.18
C MET A 1 -8.59 2.90 -4.23
N VAL A 2 -9.92 2.79 -4.08
CA VAL A 2 -10.55 1.83 -3.15
C VAL A 2 -10.15 0.38 -3.44
N LEU A 3 -10.28 -0.08 -4.69
CA LEU A 3 -9.91 -1.45 -5.07
C LEU A 3 -8.44 -1.79 -4.76
N LEU A 4 -7.53 -0.86 -5.01
CA LEU A 4 -6.11 -1.04 -4.66
C LEU A 4 -5.91 -1.11 -3.15
N GLY A 5 -6.64 -0.31 -2.37
CA GLY A 5 -6.60 -0.37 -0.90
C GLY A 5 -7.12 -1.70 -0.37
N VAL A 6 -8.26 -2.17 -0.89
CA VAL A 6 -8.81 -3.49 -0.56
C VAL A 6 -7.80 -4.59 -0.92
N TYR A 7 -7.26 -4.56 -2.11
CA TYR A 7 -6.26 -5.53 -2.57
C TYR A 7 -5.03 -5.59 -1.64
N HIS A 8 -4.51 -4.42 -1.22
CA HIS A 8 -3.41 -4.34 -0.26
C HIS A 8 -3.80 -4.88 1.11
N GLY A 9 -5.01 -4.56 1.59
CA GLY A 9 -5.52 -5.02 2.88
C GLY A 9 -5.80 -6.53 2.96
N LEU A 10 -6.07 -7.18 1.83
CA LEU A 10 -6.26 -8.64 1.77
C LEU A 10 -4.96 -9.40 2.03
N ASN A 11 -3.81 -8.83 1.68
CA ASN A 11 -2.52 -9.50 1.81
C ASN A 11 -2.12 -9.67 3.29
N PRO A 12 -1.96 -10.90 3.79
CA PRO A 12 -1.55 -11.15 5.16
C PRO A 12 -0.18 -10.57 5.51
N GLY A 13 0.73 -10.46 4.55
CA GLY A 13 2.02 -9.80 4.70
C GLY A 13 1.93 -8.27 4.89
N MET A 14 0.75 -7.67 4.76
CA MET A 14 0.55 -6.23 4.91
C MET A 14 0.06 -5.81 6.32
N GLY A 15 -0.02 -6.74 7.28
CA GLY A 15 -0.12 -6.39 8.69
C GLY A 15 -1.24 -7.03 9.49
N TRP A 16 -2.37 -7.45 8.91
CA TRP A 16 -3.46 -8.01 9.71
C TRP A 16 -3.09 -9.28 10.48
N LEU A 17 -2.12 -10.07 9.99
CA LEU A 17 -1.57 -11.21 10.73
C LEU A 17 -0.90 -10.81 12.04
N PHE A 18 -0.17 -9.69 12.06
CA PHE A 18 0.42 -9.17 13.29
C PHE A 18 -0.64 -8.71 14.27
N ALA A 19 -1.68 -8.02 13.78
CA ALA A 19 -2.79 -7.60 14.64
C ALA A 19 -3.47 -8.81 15.28
N VAL A 20 -3.72 -9.88 14.50
CA VAL A 20 -4.27 -11.14 15.03
C VAL A 20 -3.34 -11.78 16.04
N ALA A 21 -2.05 -11.90 15.72
CA ALA A 21 -1.06 -12.53 16.59
C ALA A 21 -0.96 -11.83 17.95
N LEU A 22 -0.91 -10.48 17.97
CA LEU A 22 -0.90 -9.68 19.19
C LEU A 22 -2.21 -9.82 19.97
N GLY A 23 -3.35 -9.79 19.29
CA GLY A 23 -4.65 -10.02 19.92
C GLY A 23 -4.74 -11.39 20.61
N MET A 24 -4.21 -12.43 19.97
CA MET A 24 -4.18 -13.79 20.53
C MET A 24 -3.18 -13.91 21.68
N GLN A 25 -2.02 -13.25 21.56
CA GLN A 25 -1.01 -13.22 22.62
C GLN A 25 -1.54 -12.58 23.90
N ASP A 26 -2.18 -11.42 23.77
CA ASP A 26 -2.74 -10.67 24.89
C ASP A 26 -4.14 -11.14 25.30
N ARG A 27 -4.76 -12.01 24.52
CA ARG A 27 -6.16 -12.49 24.69
C ARG A 27 -7.17 -11.35 24.81
N LYS A 28 -6.96 -10.27 24.06
CA LYS A 28 -7.77 -9.05 24.09
C LYS A 28 -8.02 -8.50 22.69
N ARG A 29 -9.28 -8.16 22.38
CA ARG A 29 -9.63 -7.44 21.13
C ARG A 29 -8.95 -6.08 21.03
N THR A 30 -8.75 -5.41 22.18
CA THR A 30 -8.06 -4.11 22.21
C THR A 30 -6.66 -4.17 21.68
N ALA A 31 -5.95 -5.29 21.82
CA ALA A 31 -4.62 -5.48 21.24
C ALA A 31 -4.67 -5.55 19.71
N VAL A 32 -5.74 -6.13 19.12
CA VAL A 32 -5.96 -6.09 17.67
C VAL A 32 -6.12 -4.65 17.19
N TYR A 33 -7.01 -3.88 17.81
CA TYR A 33 -7.24 -2.49 17.43
C TYR A 33 -6.02 -1.61 17.59
N SER A 34 -5.30 -1.74 18.72
CA SER A 34 -4.08 -0.95 18.97
C SER A 34 -2.96 -1.25 17.97
N ALA A 35 -2.88 -2.49 17.47
CA ALA A 35 -1.91 -2.86 16.45
C ALA A 35 -2.25 -2.29 15.06
N LEU A 36 -3.53 -2.14 14.72
CA LEU A 36 -3.94 -1.63 13.42
C LEU A 36 -3.52 -0.17 13.18
N ILE A 37 -3.44 0.65 14.24
CA ILE A 37 -3.07 2.07 14.12
C ILE A 37 -1.64 2.25 13.59
N PRO A 38 -0.59 1.68 14.24
CA PRO A 38 0.78 1.80 13.74
C PRO A 38 0.97 1.12 12.38
N ILE A 39 0.26 0.02 12.10
CA ILE A 39 0.28 -0.66 10.80
C ILE A 39 -0.26 0.29 9.71
N ALA A 40 -1.41 0.94 9.94
CA ALA A 40 -1.96 1.91 9.00
C ALA A 40 -1.07 3.13 8.83
N LEU A 41 -0.45 3.62 9.90
CA LEU A 41 0.48 4.75 9.86
C LEU A 41 1.71 4.44 8.99
N GLY A 42 2.33 3.29 9.21
CA GLY A 42 3.49 2.86 8.41
C GLY A 42 3.15 2.71 6.93
N HIS A 43 2.00 2.11 6.61
CA HIS A 43 1.49 2.01 5.24
C HIS A 43 1.23 3.38 4.61
N PHE A 44 0.52 4.27 5.32
CA PHE A 44 0.22 5.62 4.86
C PHE A 44 1.49 6.40 4.53
N ILE A 45 2.50 6.37 5.42
CA ILE A 45 3.77 7.06 5.20
C ILE A 45 4.50 6.50 3.98
N SER A 46 4.55 5.17 3.83
CA SER A 46 5.21 4.53 2.68
C SER A 46 4.56 4.95 1.36
N VAL A 47 3.24 4.84 1.27
CA VAL A 47 2.49 5.25 0.07
C VAL A 47 2.64 6.74 -0.19
N GLY A 48 2.53 7.57 0.86
CA GLY A 48 2.65 9.02 0.77
C GLY A 48 4.01 9.47 0.24
N VAL A 49 5.10 8.87 0.74
CA VAL A 49 6.47 9.20 0.28
C VAL A 49 6.63 8.89 -1.21
N VAL A 50 6.18 7.73 -1.67
CA VAL A 50 6.30 7.35 -3.09
C VAL A 50 5.44 8.24 -3.98
N VAL A 51 4.19 8.51 -3.57
CA VAL A 51 3.29 9.38 -4.34
C VAL A 51 3.82 10.82 -4.37
N PHE A 52 4.35 11.33 -3.25
CA PHE A 52 4.98 12.65 -3.21
C PHE A 52 6.20 12.71 -4.15
N ALA A 53 7.09 11.72 -4.09
CA ALA A 53 8.24 11.64 -4.98
C ALA A 53 7.83 11.58 -6.46
N GLY A 54 6.80 10.78 -6.78
CA GLY A 54 6.23 10.71 -8.13
C GLY A 54 5.61 12.04 -8.59
N ALA A 55 4.93 12.76 -7.70
CA ALA A 55 4.37 14.07 -7.99
C ALA A 55 5.45 15.13 -8.24
N VAL A 56 6.56 15.10 -7.49
CA VAL A 56 7.72 15.96 -7.73
C VAL A 56 8.39 15.62 -9.04
N LEU A 57 8.60 14.34 -9.32
CA LEU A 57 9.21 13.87 -10.56
C LEU A 57 8.39 14.30 -11.79
N ASN A 58 7.05 14.21 -11.70
CA ASN A 58 6.14 14.66 -12.77
C ASN A 58 6.15 16.17 -13.01
N ARG A 59 6.67 16.98 -12.07
CA ARG A 59 6.90 18.42 -12.29
C ARG A 59 8.22 18.73 -12.97
N LEU A 60 9.21 17.83 -12.81
CA LEU A 60 10.56 18.02 -13.31
C LEU A 60 10.76 17.37 -14.69
N LEU A 61 10.00 16.35 -15.01
CA LEU A 61 10.12 15.58 -16.25
C LEU A 61 8.79 15.52 -17.01
N PRO A 62 8.83 15.36 -18.34
CA PRO A 62 7.65 15.06 -19.14
C PRO A 62 6.92 13.81 -18.63
N ILE A 63 5.61 13.81 -18.68
CA ILE A 63 4.77 12.71 -18.18
C ILE A 63 5.15 11.35 -18.80
N ASN A 64 5.54 11.34 -20.07
CA ASN A 64 5.97 10.12 -20.74
C ASN A 64 7.23 9.53 -20.11
N ASP A 65 8.22 10.34 -19.75
CA ASP A 65 9.44 9.87 -19.10
C ASP A 65 9.14 9.30 -17.72
N VAL A 66 8.25 9.97 -16.96
CA VAL A 66 7.79 9.48 -15.66
C VAL A 66 7.07 8.13 -15.78
N LYS A 67 6.23 7.95 -16.80
CA LYS A 67 5.56 6.66 -17.09
C LYS A 67 6.58 5.54 -17.31
N TRP A 68 7.57 5.76 -18.15
CA TRP A 68 8.63 4.77 -18.43
C TRP A 68 9.42 4.42 -17.17
N ILE A 69 9.76 5.41 -16.33
CA ILE A 69 10.49 5.21 -15.07
C ILE A 69 9.63 4.36 -14.11
N VAL A 70 8.37 4.74 -13.89
CA VAL A 70 7.46 4.03 -12.99
C VAL A 70 7.19 2.61 -13.46
N ALA A 71 6.92 2.43 -14.76
CA ALA A 71 6.72 1.10 -15.34
C ALA A 71 7.97 0.23 -15.23
N GLY A 72 9.15 0.78 -15.50
CA GLY A 72 10.43 0.09 -15.35
C GLY A 72 10.68 -0.37 -13.93
N ILE A 73 10.40 0.49 -12.93
CA ILE A 73 10.50 0.15 -11.50
C ILE A 73 9.51 -0.98 -11.15
N LEU A 74 8.25 -0.87 -11.56
CA LEU A 74 7.21 -1.86 -11.26
C LEU A 74 7.53 -3.23 -11.86
N ILE A 75 7.89 -3.27 -13.15
CA ILE A 75 8.24 -4.50 -13.87
C ILE A 75 9.53 -5.08 -13.29
N GLY A 76 10.58 -4.28 -13.15
CA GLY A 76 11.87 -4.72 -12.63
C GLY A 76 11.74 -5.26 -11.20
N PHE A 77 10.97 -4.58 -10.36
CA PHE A 77 10.72 -5.02 -8.99
C PHE A 77 9.85 -6.28 -8.94
N GLY A 78 8.83 -6.39 -9.79
CA GLY A 78 8.02 -7.59 -9.93
C GLY A 78 8.85 -8.80 -10.37
N LEU A 79 9.72 -8.66 -11.37
CA LEU A 79 10.65 -9.70 -11.80
C LEU A 79 11.66 -10.08 -10.71
N PHE A 80 12.21 -9.08 -9.99
CA PHE A 80 13.08 -9.35 -8.85
C PHE A 80 12.38 -10.19 -7.78
N ARG A 81 11.12 -9.89 -7.47
CA ARG A 81 10.31 -10.65 -6.51
C ARG A 81 9.99 -12.08 -6.99
N LEU A 82 9.80 -12.29 -8.28
CA LEU A 82 9.63 -13.65 -8.84
C LEU A 82 10.88 -14.51 -8.63
N ILE A 83 12.08 -13.91 -8.77
CA ILE A 83 13.35 -14.65 -8.66
C ILE A 83 13.76 -14.80 -7.19
N ARG A 84 13.47 -13.82 -6.34
CA ARG A 84 14.02 -13.73 -4.98
C ARG A 84 12.94 -13.44 -3.94
N SER A 85 12.14 -14.45 -3.61
CA SER A 85 11.15 -14.38 -2.51
C SER A 85 11.84 -14.54 -1.15
N ARG A 86 12.37 -13.45 -0.57
CA ARG A 86 12.91 -13.46 0.80
C ARG A 86 12.16 -12.48 1.67
N HIS A 87 11.55 -12.98 2.75
CA HIS A 87 10.98 -12.13 3.79
C HIS A 87 12.01 -11.79 4.87
N PRO A 88 12.00 -10.58 5.43
CA PRO A 88 12.79 -10.24 6.61
C PRO A 88 12.40 -11.13 7.78
N ARG A 89 13.39 -11.77 8.45
CA ARG A 89 13.15 -12.72 9.55
C ARG A 89 13.38 -12.14 10.94
N TRP A 90 13.56 -10.84 11.06
CA TRP A 90 14.05 -10.18 12.28
C TRP A 90 12.96 -9.52 13.16
N VAL A 91 11.74 -10.01 13.10
CA VAL A 91 10.66 -9.53 13.98
C VAL A 91 10.66 -10.35 15.27
N GLY A 92 11.00 -9.69 16.38
CA GLY A 92 10.95 -10.29 17.71
C GLY A 92 9.53 -10.52 18.21
N MET A 93 9.36 -11.35 19.28
CA MET A 93 8.05 -11.73 19.83
C MET A 93 7.31 -10.59 20.58
N ARG A 94 7.97 -9.48 20.88
CA ARG A 94 7.36 -8.28 21.49
C ARG A 94 7.59 -7.10 20.55
N VAL A 95 6.52 -6.62 19.93
CA VAL A 95 6.56 -5.57 18.91
C VAL A 95 5.84 -4.34 19.45
N GLY A 96 6.57 -3.24 19.57
CA GLY A 96 6.02 -1.95 19.99
C GLY A 96 5.31 -1.19 18.85
N PHE A 97 4.75 -0.03 19.18
CA PHE A 97 4.09 0.85 18.23
C PHE A 97 5.01 1.22 17.05
N TRP A 98 6.22 1.67 17.34
CA TRP A 98 7.17 2.10 16.31
C TRP A 98 7.73 0.94 15.49
N ASP A 99 7.90 -0.24 16.11
CA ASP A 99 8.35 -1.44 15.39
C ASP A 99 7.31 -1.88 14.36
N LEU A 100 6.02 -1.86 14.72
CA LEU A 100 4.91 -2.15 13.80
C LEU A 100 4.81 -1.13 12.69
N SER A 101 4.98 0.17 13.01
CA SER A 101 4.96 1.24 12.01
C SER A 101 6.12 1.10 11.02
N ALA A 102 7.34 0.87 11.51
CA ALA A 102 8.53 0.67 10.69
C ALA A 102 8.40 -0.59 9.84
N TRP A 103 7.91 -1.69 10.43
CA TRP A 103 7.68 -2.93 9.71
C TRP A 103 6.65 -2.75 8.59
N SER A 104 5.51 -2.11 8.89
CA SER A 104 4.47 -1.83 7.90
C SER A 104 4.95 -0.91 6.78
N PHE A 105 5.75 0.12 7.13
CA PHE A 105 6.41 0.98 6.15
C PHE A 105 7.31 0.17 5.20
N LEU A 106 8.18 -0.68 5.75
CA LEU A 106 9.10 -1.50 4.96
C LEU A 106 8.35 -2.51 4.09
N MET A 107 7.30 -3.15 4.62
CA MET A 107 6.52 -4.12 3.87
C MET A 107 5.71 -3.45 2.76
N ALA A 108 5.08 -2.30 3.00
CA ALA A 108 4.38 -1.53 1.98
C ALA A 108 5.34 -1.05 0.88
N SER A 109 6.54 -0.60 1.25
CA SER A 109 7.60 -0.25 0.29
C SER A 109 8.08 -1.46 -0.50
N ALA A 110 8.34 -2.58 0.19
CA ALA A 110 8.78 -3.84 -0.41
C ALA A 110 7.71 -4.51 -1.31
N HIS A 111 6.46 -4.15 -1.19
CA HIS A 111 5.37 -4.59 -2.07
C HIS A 111 5.02 -3.56 -3.14
N GLY A 112 5.68 -2.42 -3.18
CA GLY A 112 5.47 -1.39 -4.20
C GLY A 112 4.11 -0.70 -4.11
N SER A 113 3.51 -0.64 -2.90
CA SER A 113 2.14 -0.11 -2.71
C SER A 113 1.97 1.29 -3.27
N GLY A 114 2.91 2.19 -3.02
CA GLY A 114 2.88 3.55 -3.56
C GLY A 114 3.09 3.60 -5.08
N PHE A 115 3.95 2.74 -5.62
CA PHE A 115 4.21 2.69 -7.06
C PHE A 115 2.99 2.22 -7.87
N MET A 116 2.16 1.34 -7.30
CA MET A 116 0.92 0.90 -7.96
C MET A 116 -0.15 2.00 -8.04
N LEU A 117 -0.08 3.01 -7.16
CA LEU A 117 -0.98 4.16 -7.21
C LEU A 117 -0.58 5.18 -8.28
N LEU A 118 0.71 5.32 -8.57
CA LEU A 118 1.22 6.34 -9.47
C LEU A 118 0.59 6.33 -10.87
N PRO A 119 0.48 5.20 -11.59
CA PRO A 119 -0.16 5.17 -12.91
C PRO A 119 -1.57 5.73 -12.88
N VAL A 120 -2.35 5.33 -11.85
CA VAL A 120 -3.75 5.80 -11.72
C VAL A 120 -3.80 7.28 -11.37
N LEU A 121 -2.93 7.77 -10.48
CA LEU A 121 -2.91 9.18 -10.08
C LEU A 121 -2.40 10.10 -11.18
N LEU A 122 -1.42 9.67 -11.97
CA LEU A 122 -0.85 10.45 -13.06
C LEU A 122 -1.78 10.56 -14.26
N THR A 123 -2.68 9.60 -14.46
CA THR A 123 -3.65 9.59 -15.57
C THR A 123 -5.01 10.19 -15.20
N MET A 124 -5.23 10.55 -13.93
CA MET A 124 -6.48 11.22 -13.52
C MET A 124 -6.58 12.60 -14.16
N PRO A 125 -7.69 12.90 -14.89
CA PRO A 125 -7.90 14.23 -15.41
C PRO A 125 -8.00 15.24 -14.26
N ALA A 126 -7.37 16.40 -14.43
CA ALA A 126 -7.57 17.51 -13.50
C ALA A 126 -9.05 17.90 -13.52
N THR A 127 -9.75 17.81 -12.38
CA THR A 127 -11.16 18.19 -12.29
C THR A 127 -11.33 19.66 -12.68
N PRO A 128 -12.20 19.99 -13.65
CA PRO A 128 -12.44 21.38 -14.04
C PRO A 128 -13.47 22.02 -13.09
N ASP A 129 -13.14 22.18 -11.83
CA ASP A 129 -14.01 22.90 -10.92
C ASP A 129 -13.79 24.42 -11.06
N ALA A 130 -14.86 25.15 -11.44
CA ALA A 130 -14.84 26.59 -11.63
C ALA A 130 -14.40 27.37 -10.36
N HIS A 131 -14.54 26.78 -9.17
CA HIS A 131 -14.04 27.35 -7.90
C HIS A 131 -12.53 27.13 -7.69
N ALA A 132 -11.93 26.18 -8.42
CA ALA A 132 -10.51 25.88 -8.31
C ALA A 132 -9.61 26.86 -9.10
N GLN A 133 -10.18 27.76 -9.93
CA GLN A 133 -9.39 28.69 -10.73
C GLN A 133 -8.59 29.69 -9.87
N HIS A 134 -9.11 30.09 -8.73
CA HIS A 134 -8.41 31.01 -7.81
C HIS A 134 -7.28 30.33 -7.02
N LEU A 135 -7.47 29.02 -6.71
CA LEU A 135 -6.44 28.17 -6.08
C LEU A 135 -5.43 27.62 -7.10
N ARG A 136 -5.75 27.62 -8.41
CA ARG A 136 -4.83 27.16 -9.47
C ARG A 136 -3.54 27.95 -9.57
N HIS A 137 -3.55 29.24 -9.24
CA HIS A 137 -2.33 30.06 -9.20
C HIS A 137 -1.38 29.71 -8.05
N LEU A 138 -1.89 29.09 -6.98
CA LEU A 138 -1.09 28.64 -5.84
C LEU A 138 -0.74 27.12 -5.91
N LEU A 139 -1.48 26.33 -6.69
CA LEU A 139 -1.38 24.88 -6.75
C LEU A 139 -1.38 24.37 -8.21
N SER A 140 -0.51 24.94 -9.04
CA SER A 140 -0.38 24.51 -10.43
C SER A 140 0.09 23.06 -10.55
N SER A 141 -0.66 22.31 -11.34
CA SER A 141 -0.51 20.92 -11.80
C SER A 141 -1.10 19.84 -10.90
N GLY A 142 -1.91 18.97 -11.49
CA GLY A 142 -2.62 17.81 -10.96
C GLY A 142 -2.73 17.87 -9.44
N SER A 143 -3.80 18.46 -8.91
CA SER A 143 -3.74 19.16 -7.62
C SER A 143 -3.13 18.28 -6.53
N SER A 144 -2.24 18.81 -5.72
CA SER A 144 -1.75 18.16 -4.50
C SER A 144 -2.90 17.59 -3.65
N ALA A 145 -4.08 18.19 -3.74
CA ALA A 145 -5.33 17.70 -3.16
C ALA A 145 -5.79 16.36 -3.76
N GLN A 146 -5.66 16.15 -5.08
CA GLN A 146 -6.02 14.85 -5.70
C GLN A 146 -5.07 13.74 -5.27
N TYR A 147 -3.77 14.02 -5.20
CA TYR A 147 -2.79 13.05 -4.69
C TYR A 147 -3.06 12.73 -3.21
N ALA A 148 -3.30 13.74 -2.38
CA ALA A 148 -3.62 13.56 -0.98
C ALA A 148 -4.93 12.77 -0.79
N ALA A 149 -5.99 13.11 -1.54
CA ALA A 149 -7.25 12.39 -1.52
C ALA A 149 -7.07 10.93 -1.98
N GLY A 150 -6.30 10.69 -3.03
CA GLY A 150 -6.01 9.36 -3.54
C GLY A 150 -5.30 8.48 -2.50
N VAL A 151 -4.26 9.01 -1.85
CA VAL A 151 -3.53 8.33 -0.78
C VAL A 151 -4.45 8.06 0.42
N THR A 152 -5.26 9.05 0.81
CA THR A 152 -6.17 8.92 1.94
C THR A 152 -7.25 7.87 1.69
N ILE A 153 -7.93 7.92 0.53
CA ILE A 153 -8.97 6.93 0.16
C ILE A 153 -8.37 5.53 0.08
N HIS A 154 -7.19 5.38 -0.51
CA HIS A 154 -6.48 4.12 -0.59
C HIS A 154 -6.17 3.57 0.82
N THR A 155 -5.60 4.41 1.69
CA THR A 155 -5.22 4.00 3.05
C THR A 155 -6.44 3.67 3.91
N LEU A 156 -7.54 4.41 3.77
CA LEU A 156 -8.78 4.09 4.48
C LEU A 156 -9.38 2.76 4.03
N ALA A 157 -9.38 2.46 2.73
CA ALA A 157 -9.83 1.18 2.20
C ALA A 157 -8.92 0.03 2.67
N TYR A 158 -7.61 0.24 2.64
CA TYR A 158 -6.61 -0.68 3.20
C TYR A 158 -6.87 -0.93 4.70
N PHE A 159 -7.01 0.13 5.51
CA PHE A 159 -7.24 0.04 6.95
C PHE A 159 -8.52 -0.71 7.28
N ALA A 160 -9.62 -0.38 6.58
CA ALA A 160 -10.90 -1.06 6.76
C ALA A 160 -10.81 -2.55 6.45
N THR A 161 -10.20 -2.91 5.32
CA THR A 161 -10.04 -4.32 4.90
C THR A 161 -9.15 -5.08 5.88
N THR A 162 -8.00 -4.51 6.23
CA THR A 162 -7.05 -5.10 7.20
C THR A 162 -7.72 -5.28 8.57
N GLY A 163 -8.50 -4.30 9.03
CA GLY A 163 -9.22 -4.35 10.29
C GLY A 163 -10.31 -5.42 10.31
N ILE A 164 -11.14 -5.46 9.25
CA ILE A 164 -12.20 -6.48 9.11
C ILE A 164 -11.59 -7.88 9.12
N LEU A 165 -10.55 -8.11 8.33
CA LEU A 165 -9.88 -9.41 8.28
C LEU A 165 -9.24 -9.79 9.61
N ALA A 166 -8.53 -8.86 10.25
CA ALA A 166 -7.93 -9.09 11.56
C ALA A 166 -8.97 -9.53 12.60
N LEU A 167 -10.12 -8.84 12.65
CA LEU A 167 -11.19 -9.18 13.58
C LEU A 167 -11.87 -10.50 13.24
N LEU A 168 -12.17 -10.74 11.96
CA LEU A 168 -12.79 -12.00 11.52
C LEU A 168 -11.89 -13.20 11.84
N VAL A 169 -10.59 -13.09 11.56
CA VAL A 169 -9.64 -14.17 11.85
C VAL A 169 -9.43 -14.34 13.35
N TYR A 170 -9.35 -13.25 14.11
CA TYR A 170 -9.22 -13.30 15.56
C TYR A 170 -10.43 -13.98 16.23
N GLU A 171 -11.67 -13.67 15.80
CA GLU A 171 -12.89 -14.11 16.47
C GLU A 171 -13.40 -15.47 15.99
N LYS A 172 -13.29 -15.76 14.68
CA LYS A 172 -13.97 -16.90 14.05
C LYS A 172 -13.03 -18.04 13.62
N VAL A 173 -11.82 -17.70 13.21
CA VAL A 173 -11.00 -18.64 12.43
C VAL A 173 -9.78 -19.12 13.20
N GLY A 174 -9.14 -18.23 13.96
CA GLY A 174 -7.83 -18.51 14.58
C GLY A 174 -6.71 -18.70 13.54
N LEU A 175 -5.47 -18.77 14.00
CA LEU A 175 -4.30 -18.94 13.11
C LEU A 175 -4.20 -20.34 12.47
N ALA A 176 -4.98 -21.32 12.92
CA ALA A 176 -4.95 -22.68 12.40
C ALA A 176 -5.35 -22.75 10.91
N PHE A 177 -6.23 -21.87 10.46
CA PHE A 177 -6.66 -21.77 9.06
C PHE A 177 -5.50 -21.46 8.10
N LEU A 178 -4.52 -20.65 8.55
CA LEU A 178 -3.37 -20.27 7.73
C LEU A 178 -2.42 -21.44 7.42
N ARG A 179 -2.50 -22.50 8.18
CA ARG A 179 -1.70 -23.73 7.94
C ARG A 179 -2.24 -24.58 6.78
N SER A 180 -3.50 -24.39 6.40
CA SER A 180 -4.16 -25.22 5.40
C SER A 180 -4.26 -24.59 4.00
N THR A 181 -4.01 -23.28 3.88
CA THR A 181 -4.22 -22.55 2.62
C THR A 181 -2.88 -22.18 1.99
N TRP A 182 -2.47 -22.95 0.98
CA TRP A 182 -1.22 -22.73 0.22
C TRP A 182 -1.50 -21.86 -1.01
N VAL A 183 -1.73 -20.58 -0.81
CA VAL A 183 -1.69 -19.60 -1.91
C VAL A 183 -0.31 -18.96 -1.89
N ASN A 184 0.41 -19.04 -3.00
CA ASN A 184 1.69 -18.35 -3.14
C ASN A 184 1.43 -16.83 -3.34
N LEU A 185 1.26 -16.12 -2.22
CA LEU A 185 0.97 -14.69 -2.22
C LEU A 185 2.09 -13.86 -2.84
N ASP A 186 3.35 -14.33 -2.75
CA ASP A 186 4.48 -13.66 -3.39
C ASP A 186 4.37 -13.69 -4.91
N LEU A 187 3.91 -14.82 -5.46
CA LEU A 187 3.67 -14.95 -6.90
C LEU A 187 2.53 -14.02 -7.36
N VAL A 188 1.40 -14.03 -6.64
CA VAL A 188 0.26 -13.14 -6.95
C VAL A 188 0.69 -11.68 -6.92
N TRP A 189 1.50 -11.31 -5.93
CA TRP A 189 2.00 -9.96 -5.77
C TRP A 189 2.97 -9.54 -6.87
N ALA A 190 3.92 -10.40 -7.20
CA ALA A 190 4.88 -10.15 -8.29
C ALA A 190 4.17 -9.97 -9.64
N LEU A 191 3.18 -10.81 -9.94
CA LEU A 191 2.36 -10.69 -11.14
C LEU A 191 1.54 -9.40 -11.16
N ALA A 192 0.98 -8.97 -10.02
CA ALA A 192 0.24 -7.73 -9.92
C ALA A 192 1.14 -6.50 -10.18
N LEU A 193 2.38 -6.50 -9.67
CA LEU A 193 3.35 -5.42 -9.96
C LEU A 193 3.69 -5.36 -11.45
N ILE A 194 3.98 -6.49 -12.07
CA ILE A 194 4.29 -6.57 -13.51
C ILE A 194 3.08 -6.08 -14.33
N LEU A 195 1.89 -6.58 -14.01
CA LEU A 195 0.66 -6.18 -14.71
C LEU A 195 0.41 -4.67 -14.60
N THR A 196 0.56 -4.10 -13.40
CA THR A 196 0.40 -2.66 -13.18
C THR A 196 1.45 -1.86 -13.96
N GLY A 197 2.69 -2.36 -14.02
CA GLY A 197 3.75 -1.73 -14.82
C GLY A 197 3.44 -1.77 -16.33
N VAL A 198 2.93 -2.88 -16.84
CA VAL A 198 2.50 -3.00 -18.23
C VAL A 198 1.31 -2.06 -18.53
N ILE A 199 0.31 -2.03 -17.66
CA ILE A 199 -0.83 -1.11 -17.80
C ILE A 199 -0.34 0.35 -17.83
N ALA A 200 0.63 0.72 -16.99
CA ALA A 200 1.21 2.07 -16.96
C ALA A 200 1.85 2.49 -18.28
N LEU A 201 2.33 1.54 -19.10
CA LEU A 201 2.88 1.81 -20.44
C LEU A 201 1.80 1.99 -21.50
N LEU A 202 0.63 1.37 -21.31
CA LEU A 202 -0.46 1.37 -22.30
C LEU A 202 -1.40 2.58 -22.15
N VAL A 203 -1.41 3.20 -20.97
CA VAL A 203 -2.25 4.36 -20.63
C VAL A 203 -1.42 5.63 -20.58
#